data_96fa01b0e4c44922c8539b0d42a21e8a
#
_entry.id   96fa01b0e4c44922c8539b0d42a21e8a
#
_cell.length_a   1.000
_cell.length_b   1.000
_cell.length_c   1.000
_cell.angle_alpha   90.00
_cell.angle_beta   90.00
_cell.angle_gamma   90.00
#
_symmetry.space_group_name_H-M   'P 1'
#
loop_
_entity.id
_entity.type
_entity.pdbx_description
1 polymer ?
#
loop_
_entity_poly.entity_id
_entity_poly.type
_entity_poly.pdbx_seq_one_letter_code
_entity_poly.pdbx_strand_id
1 'polypeptide(L)'
;MSIQRLLVRRMGMTDYEPTSTRNLDRYGNAPLPWSRARDILAADTPTADLTFFVATVRPDGRPHSAGVGAVWADDALYFVGGPGTRRSRNLAANAACSISVRLRGLDLTLEGDAHRVTDAGTVARLAEVYRSGGWPATADGDALTAPFSAPSAGPPPWHLYRLTLRRAVGVASAEPHGATCWEFAGS
;
A
#
# COMPACT_ATOMS: atom_id res chain seq x y z
N MET A 1 9.51 -12.37 43.78
CA MET A 1 8.83 -13.02 42.66
C MET A 1 9.03 -12.15 41.42
N SER A 2 9.92 -12.59 40.54
CA SER A 2 10.39 -11.81 39.38
C SER A 2 9.49 -12.13 38.19
N ILE A 3 8.85 -11.12 37.60
CA ILE A 3 8.06 -11.24 36.38
C ILE A 3 9.04 -11.09 35.23
N GLN A 4 9.47 -12.22 34.66
CA GLN A 4 10.19 -12.27 33.39
C GLN A 4 9.26 -11.77 32.28
N ARG A 5 9.49 -10.56 31.78
CA ARG A 5 8.93 -10.10 30.53
C ARG A 5 9.57 -10.91 29.40
N LEU A 6 8.78 -11.81 28.83
CA LEU A 6 9.16 -12.57 27.64
C LEU A 6 9.25 -11.58 26.45
N LEU A 7 10.48 -11.19 26.10
CA LEU A 7 10.77 -10.50 24.83
C LEU A 7 10.64 -11.54 23.73
N VAL A 8 9.46 -11.64 23.13
CA VAL A 8 9.31 -12.32 21.83
C VAL A 8 9.96 -11.41 20.80
N ARG A 9 11.23 -11.70 20.47
CA ARG A 9 11.90 -11.14 19.30
C ARG A 9 11.10 -11.60 18.07
N ARG A 10 10.32 -10.70 17.48
CA ARG A 10 9.75 -10.89 16.13
C ARG A 10 10.94 -10.94 15.16
N MET A 11 11.35 -12.16 14.77
CA MET A 11 12.26 -12.36 13.64
C MET A 11 11.51 -11.99 12.36
N GLY A 12 12.03 -11.02 11.60
CA GLY A 12 11.65 -10.77 10.22
C GLY A 12 10.91 -9.47 9.89
N MET A 13 10.88 -8.47 10.78
CA MET A 13 10.51 -7.11 10.36
C MET A 13 11.75 -6.40 9.79
N THR A 14 11.84 -6.31 8.48
CA THR A 14 12.61 -5.24 7.85
C THR A 14 11.84 -3.95 8.11
N ASP A 15 12.29 -3.16 9.06
CA ASP A 15 11.80 -1.81 9.26
C ASP A 15 12.02 -1.06 7.94
N TYR A 16 10.95 -0.76 7.20
CA TYR A 16 11.00 0.12 6.06
C TYR A 16 11.17 1.57 6.57
N GLU A 17 12.37 1.83 7.10
CA GLU A 17 12.76 3.18 7.47
C GLU A 17 13.36 3.90 6.26
N PRO A 18 13.05 5.19 6.07
CA PRO A 18 13.59 5.95 4.97
C PRO A 18 15.12 6.10 5.11
N THR A 19 15.83 5.97 4.00
CA THR A 19 17.27 6.21 3.90
C THR A 19 17.61 7.70 3.88
N SER A 20 16.65 8.53 3.44
CA SER A 20 16.75 9.99 3.53
C SER A 20 15.39 10.64 3.74
N THR A 21 15.41 11.80 4.36
CA THR A 21 14.23 12.62 4.63
C THR A 21 14.51 14.05 4.22
N ARG A 22 13.63 14.61 3.37
CA ARG A 22 13.74 15.99 2.91
C ARG A 22 12.49 16.78 3.30
N ASN A 23 12.69 17.89 4.02
CA ASN A 23 11.61 18.81 4.33
C ASN A 23 11.16 19.54 3.05
N LEU A 24 9.87 19.49 2.74
CA LEU A 24 9.25 20.21 1.63
C LEU A 24 8.46 21.44 2.10
N ASP A 25 8.27 21.57 3.41
CA ASP A 25 7.53 22.68 4.00
C ASP A 25 8.22 24.03 3.71
N ARG A 26 7.42 25.05 3.40
CA ARG A 26 7.89 26.40 3.08
C ARG A 26 7.49 27.45 4.13
N TYR A 27 6.81 27.01 5.19
CA TYR A 27 6.29 27.89 6.24
C TYR A 27 7.02 27.74 7.57
N GLY A 28 8.10 26.93 7.59
CA GLY A 28 8.93 26.76 8.78
C GLY A 28 8.52 25.59 9.69
N ASN A 29 7.58 24.75 9.23
CA ASN A 29 7.23 23.55 9.98
C ASN A 29 8.34 22.49 9.90
N ALA A 30 8.47 21.71 10.97
CA ALA A 30 9.41 20.59 11.00
C ALA A 30 9.00 19.47 10.01
N PRO A 31 9.97 18.69 9.52
CA PRO A 31 9.65 17.52 8.71
C PRO A 31 8.80 16.52 9.50
N LEU A 32 7.82 15.92 8.83
CA LEU A 32 6.98 14.88 9.42
C LEU A 32 7.80 13.58 9.57
N PRO A 33 7.70 12.85 10.69
CA PRO A 33 8.30 11.54 10.81
C PRO A 33 7.57 10.53 9.93
N TRP A 34 8.29 9.59 9.30
CA TRP A 34 7.69 8.51 8.50
C TRP A 34 6.71 7.65 9.32
N SER A 35 6.99 7.44 10.60
CA SER A 35 6.12 6.71 11.51
C SER A 35 4.68 7.25 11.52
N ARG A 36 4.48 8.57 11.34
CA ARG A 36 3.13 9.14 11.25
C ARG A 36 2.34 8.56 10.08
N ALA A 37 2.93 8.49 8.90
CA ALA A 37 2.27 7.92 7.72
C ALA A 37 2.03 6.42 7.88
N ARG A 38 3.06 5.68 8.32
CA ARG A 38 3.00 4.24 8.57
C ARG A 38 1.92 3.88 9.59
N ASP A 39 1.89 4.57 10.72
CA ASP A 39 0.98 4.25 11.82
C ASP A 39 -0.49 4.55 11.44
N ILE A 40 -0.75 5.62 10.65
CA ILE A 40 -2.08 5.90 10.12
C ILE A 40 -2.48 4.83 9.08
N LEU A 41 -1.60 4.45 8.15
CA LEU A 41 -1.86 3.37 7.19
C LEU A 41 -2.21 2.06 7.91
N ALA A 42 -1.44 1.70 8.95
CA ALA A 42 -1.68 0.48 9.72
C ALA A 42 -2.99 0.52 10.53
N ALA A 43 -3.40 1.69 11.00
CA ALA A 43 -4.63 1.86 11.77
C ALA A 43 -5.89 1.96 10.89
N ASP A 44 -5.78 2.63 9.73
CA ASP A 44 -6.92 2.96 8.88
C ASP A 44 -7.14 1.94 7.74
N THR A 45 -6.31 0.90 7.61
CA THR A 45 -6.49 -0.15 6.61
C THR A 45 -6.53 -1.55 7.25
N PRO A 46 -7.29 -2.50 6.69
CA PRO A 46 -8.22 -2.35 5.57
C PRO A 46 -9.56 -1.71 5.98
N THR A 47 -10.12 -0.89 5.11
CA THR A 47 -11.48 -0.35 5.28
C THR A 47 -12.13 -0.11 3.92
N ALA A 48 -13.46 -0.24 3.85
CA ALA A 48 -14.24 0.05 2.66
C ALA A 48 -14.36 1.57 2.37
N ASP A 49 -14.16 2.39 3.40
CA ASP A 49 -14.35 3.85 3.31
C ASP A 49 -13.15 4.60 2.73
N LEU A 50 -12.01 3.90 2.57
CA LEU A 50 -10.78 4.50 2.07
C LEU A 50 -10.45 4.01 0.67
N THR A 51 -10.37 4.95 -0.29
CA THR A 51 -10.01 4.66 -1.66
C THR A 51 -8.57 5.09 -1.94
N PHE A 52 -7.76 4.16 -2.40
CA PHE A 52 -6.44 4.43 -2.94
C PHE A 52 -6.51 4.60 -4.45
N PHE A 53 -5.80 5.58 -5.01
CA PHE A 53 -5.71 5.79 -6.44
C PHE A 53 -4.35 5.32 -6.95
N VAL A 54 -4.34 4.21 -7.70
CA VAL A 54 -3.13 3.67 -8.33
C VAL A 54 -2.97 4.26 -9.72
N ALA A 55 -1.93 5.06 -9.91
CA ALA A 55 -1.49 5.57 -11.21
C ALA A 55 -0.41 4.66 -11.80
N THR A 56 -0.61 4.24 -13.04
CA THR A 56 0.31 3.38 -13.82
C THR A 56 0.62 4.00 -15.17
N VAL A 57 1.66 3.55 -15.84
CA VAL A 57 2.12 4.08 -17.13
C VAL A 57 1.62 3.19 -18.27
N ARG A 58 0.95 3.77 -19.27
CA ARG A 58 0.55 3.08 -20.49
C ARG A 58 1.76 2.87 -21.41
N PRO A 59 1.69 1.95 -22.41
CA PRO A 59 2.77 1.78 -23.38
C PRO A 59 3.11 3.05 -24.18
N ASP A 60 2.16 3.97 -24.33
CA ASP A 60 2.36 5.27 -24.99
C ASP A 60 2.90 6.36 -24.04
N GLY A 61 3.28 6.00 -22.81
CA GLY A 61 3.81 6.90 -21.79
C GLY A 61 2.74 7.71 -21.03
N ARG A 62 1.48 7.65 -21.41
CA ARG A 62 0.41 8.38 -20.71
C ARG A 62 0.06 7.74 -19.37
N PRO A 63 -0.23 8.54 -18.33
CA PRO A 63 -0.68 8.01 -17.05
C PRO A 63 -2.09 7.42 -17.16
N HIS A 64 -2.36 6.43 -16.31
CA HIS A 64 -3.69 5.85 -16.10
C HIS A 64 -3.90 5.67 -14.61
N SER A 65 -4.93 6.28 -14.05
CA SER A 65 -5.28 6.16 -12.64
C SER A 65 -6.59 5.42 -12.46
N ALA A 66 -6.68 4.61 -11.40
CA ALA A 66 -7.91 3.91 -11.01
C ALA A 66 -7.96 3.70 -9.50
N GLY A 67 -9.17 3.78 -8.94
CA GLY A 67 -9.42 3.47 -7.53
C GLY A 67 -9.25 1.99 -7.23
N VAL A 68 -8.72 1.69 -6.05
CA VAL A 68 -8.55 0.32 -5.51
C VAL A 68 -8.75 0.30 -4.01
N GLY A 69 -9.18 -0.84 -3.48
CA GLY A 69 -8.98 -1.17 -2.08
C GLY A 69 -7.53 -1.61 -1.87
N ALA A 70 -6.88 -1.08 -0.84
CA ALA A 70 -5.53 -1.48 -0.48
C ALA A 70 -5.42 -1.71 1.02
N VAL A 71 -4.40 -2.49 1.42
CA VAL A 71 -4.10 -2.78 2.82
C VAL A 71 -2.62 -2.54 3.09
N TRP A 72 -2.32 -2.03 4.27
CA TRP A 72 -0.96 -1.97 4.80
C TRP A 72 -0.73 -3.17 5.71
N ALA A 73 0.20 -4.01 5.35
CA ALA A 73 0.57 -5.19 6.13
C ALA A 73 2.07 -5.48 5.92
N ASP A 74 2.75 -5.96 6.96
CA ASP A 74 4.17 -6.32 6.93
C ASP A 74 5.05 -5.19 6.33
N ASP A 75 4.78 -3.95 6.74
CA ASP A 75 5.45 -2.73 6.26
C ASP A 75 5.43 -2.54 4.73
N ALA A 76 4.40 -3.07 4.06
CA ALA A 76 4.19 -2.89 2.64
C ALA A 76 2.71 -2.60 2.32
N LEU A 77 2.48 -1.90 1.21
CA LEU A 77 1.14 -1.69 0.68
C LEU A 77 0.81 -2.80 -0.32
N TYR A 78 -0.34 -3.42 -0.13
CA TYR A 78 -0.90 -4.42 -1.05
C TYR A 78 -2.22 -3.92 -1.62
N PHE A 79 -2.47 -4.22 -2.90
CA PHE A 79 -3.73 -3.92 -3.55
C PHE A 79 -4.12 -5.02 -4.53
N VAL A 80 -5.39 -5.03 -4.95
CA VAL A 80 -5.94 -6.09 -5.80
C VAL A 80 -6.32 -5.54 -7.16
N GLY A 81 -6.14 -6.36 -8.20
CA GLY A 81 -6.52 -6.01 -9.56
C GLY A 81 -6.93 -7.22 -10.42
N GLY A 82 -8.01 -7.06 -11.18
CA GLY A 82 -8.42 -8.06 -12.17
C GLY A 82 -7.38 -8.18 -13.30
N PRO A 83 -7.04 -9.39 -13.74
CA PRO A 83 -5.99 -9.61 -14.77
C PRO A 83 -6.29 -8.92 -16.10
N GLY A 84 -7.57 -8.77 -16.46
CA GLY A 84 -8.02 -8.11 -17.68
C GLY A 84 -8.06 -6.56 -17.61
N THR A 85 -7.73 -5.96 -16.48
CA THR A 85 -7.80 -4.49 -16.33
C THR A 85 -6.65 -3.78 -17.03
N ARG A 86 -6.85 -2.50 -17.40
CA ARG A 86 -5.79 -1.65 -17.95
C ARG A 86 -4.59 -1.57 -16.99
N ARG A 87 -4.85 -1.38 -15.69
CA ARG A 87 -3.84 -1.32 -14.65
C ARG A 87 -2.96 -2.58 -14.64
N SER A 88 -3.56 -3.76 -14.61
CA SER A 88 -2.80 -5.02 -14.57
C SER A 88 -1.94 -5.22 -15.81
N ARG A 89 -2.45 -4.85 -17.00
CA ARG A 89 -1.64 -4.88 -18.23
C ARG A 89 -0.48 -3.87 -18.20
N ASN A 90 -0.72 -2.66 -17.68
CA ASN A 90 0.34 -1.67 -17.53
C ASN A 90 1.43 -2.16 -16.60
N LEU A 91 1.08 -2.69 -15.42
CA LEU A 91 2.03 -3.20 -14.42
C LEU A 91 2.83 -4.41 -14.93
N ALA A 92 2.24 -5.24 -15.78
CA ALA A 92 2.96 -6.36 -16.41
C ALA A 92 4.06 -5.87 -17.38
N ALA A 93 3.88 -4.71 -18.01
CA ALA A 93 4.85 -4.12 -18.93
C ALA A 93 5.82 -3.14 -18.24
N ASN A 94 5.37 -2.45 -17.20
CA ASN A 94 6.15 -1.47 -16.44
C ASN A 94 5.62 -1.44 -14.99
N ALA A 95 6.42 -1.93 -14.06
CA ALA A 95 6.05 -2.05 -12.66
C ALA A 95 5.94 -0.70 -11.93
N ALA A 96 6.54 0.37 -12.49
CA ALA A 96 6.54 1.69 -11.88
C ALA A 96 5.11 2.23 -11.72
N CYS A 97 4.79 2.67 -10.52
CA CYS A 97 3.49 3.23 -10.19
C CYS A 97 3.58 4.27 -9.06
N SER A 98 2.52 5.05 -8.95
CA SER A 98 2.29 5.96 -7.83
C SER A 98 0.92 5.67 -7.24
N ILE A 99 0.83 5.64 -5.91
CA ILE A 99 -0.40 5.37 -5.18
C ILE A 99 -0.69 6.53 -4.24
N SER A 100 -1.81 7.19 -4.45
CA SER A 100 -2.22 8.35 -3.65
C SER A 100 -3.45 8.02 -2.81
N VAL A 101 -3.47 8.56 -1.59
CA VAL A 101 -4.58 8.39 -0.64
C VAL A 101 -4.69 9.62 0.26
N ARG A 102 -5.91 9.99 0.60
CA ARG A 102 -6.20 10.93 1.68
C ARG A 102 -6.48 10.15 2.95
N LEU A 103 -5.55 10.21 3.88
CA LEU A 103 -5.68 9.66 5.22
C LEU A 103 -6.23 10.71 6.19
N ARG A 104 -6.54 10.30 7.41
CA ARG A 104 -6.96 11.24 8.46
C ARG A 104 -5.81 12.20 8.82
N GLY A 105 -5.92 13.45 8.37
CA GLY A 105 -4.95 14.51 8.63
C GLY A 105 -3.64 14.42 7.85
N LEU A 106 -3.60 13.60 6.77
CA LEU A 106 -2.41 13.44 5.93
C LEU A 106 -2.81 13.07 4.49
N ASP A 107 -2.42 13.87 3.51
CA ASP A 107 -2.42 13.46 2.11
C ASP A 107 -1.09 12.74 1.83
N LEU A 108 -1.16 11.51 1.32
CA LEU A 108 0.01 10.65 1.12
C LEU A 108 0.09 10.17 -0.32
N THR A 109 1.29 10.24 -0.91
CA THR A 109 1.63 9.63 -2.18
C THR A 109 2.81 8.68 -1.97
N LEU A 110 2.68 7.45 -2.42
CA LEU A 110 3.67 6.38 -2.38
C LEU A 110 4.10 6.06 -3.81
N GLU A 111 5.39 6.12 -4.12
CA GLU A 111 5.96 5.83 -5.43
C GLU A 111 6.88 4.62 -5.34
N GLY A 112 6.81 3.73 -6.32
CA GLY A 112 7.64 2.53 -6.35
C GLY A 112 7.26 1.58 -7.47
N ASP A 113 7.64 0.31 -7.32
CA ASP A 113 7.37 -0.75 -8.27
C ASP A 113 6.36 -1.75 -7.69
N ALA A 114 5.27 -2.00 -8.41
CA ALA A 114 4.26 -2.95 -7.99
C ALA A 114 4.38 -4.26 -8.76
N HIS A 115 4.61 -5.34 -8.03
CA HIS A 115 4.74 -6.68 -8.58
C HIS A 115 3.63 -7.60 -8.06
N ARG A 116 3.20 -8.53 -8.94
CA ARG A 116 2.24 -9.56 -8.56
C ARG A 116 2.85 -10.48 -7.50
N VAL A 117 2.08 -10.74 -6.45
CA VAL A 117 2.40 -11.74 -5.43
C VAL A 117 1.86 -13.09 -5.90
N THR A 118 2.74 -14.09 -6.01
CA THR A 118 2.40 -15.46 -6.45
C THR A 118 2.61 -16.49 -5.35
N ASP A 119 3.16 -16.10 -4.20
CA ASP A 119 3.30 -16.97 -3.05
C ASP A 119 1.93 -17.23 -2.40
N ALA A 120 1.46 -18.47 -2.48
CA ALA A 120 0.15 -18.87 -2.00
C ALA A 120 -0.03 -18.62 -0.47
N GLY A 121 1.04 -18.74 0.30
CA GLY A 121 1.02 -18.46 1.75
C GLY A 121 0.75 -16.99 2.03
N THR A 122 1.43 -16.09 1.32
CA THR A 122 1.19 -14.65 1.40
C THR A 122 -0.23 -14.28 0.92
N VAL A 123 -0.68 -14.86 -0.19
CA VAL A 123 -2.04 -14.63 -0.71
C VAL A 123 -3.09 -15.06 0.30
N ALA A 124 -2.96 -16.25 0.91
CA ALA A 124 -3.88 -16.75 1.93
C ALA A 124 -3.92 -15.82 3.16
N ARG A 125 -2.76 -15.39 3.65
CA ARG A 125 -2.66 -14.47 4.78
C ARG A 125 -3.29 -13.11 4.47
N LEU A 126 -3.04 -12.54 3.29
CA LEU A 126 -3.64 -11.26 2.90
C LEU A 126 -5.15 -11.37 2.67
N ALA A 127 -5.67 -12.53 2.24
CA ALA A 127 -7.11 -12.78 2.20
C ALA A 127 -7.76 -12.61 3.58
N GLU A 128 -7.11 -13.10 4.66
CA GLU A 128 -7.58 -12.88 6.04
C GLU A 128 -7.59 -11.40 6.41
N VAL A 129 -6.53 -10.66 6.04
CA VAL A 129 -6.46 -9.21 6.29
C VAL A 129 -7.61 -8.49 5.59
N TYR A 130 -7.89 -8.80 4.32
CA TYR A 130 -9.03 -8.22 3.60
C TYR A 130 -10.37 -8.57 4.23
N ARG A 131 -10.54 -9.81 4.73
CA ARG A 131 -11.77 -10.22 5.42
C ARG A 131 -12.00 -9.43 6.71
N SER A 132 -10.96 -9.17 7.48
CA SER A 132 -11.07 -8.36 8.69
C SER A 132 -11.54 -6.93 8.42
N GLY A 133 -11.27 -6.41 7.22
CA GLY A 133 -11.75 -5.12 6.72
C GLY A 133 -13.11 -5.18 6.03
N GLY A 134 -13.82 -6.31 6.08
CA GLY A 134 -15.18 -6.46 5.56
C GLY A 134 -15.27 -6.91 4.11
N TRP A 135 -14.16 -7.14 3.39
CA TRP A 135 -14.21 -7.73 2.06
C TRP A 135 -14.08 -9.26 2.16
N PRO A 136 -15.08 -10.08 1.72
CA PRO A 136 -15.09 -11.52 1.91
C PRO A 136 -14.15 -12.26 0.95
N ALA A 137 -12.88 -11.84 0.92
CA ALA A 137 -11.84 -12.44 0.09
C ALA A 137 -11.48 -13.84 0.56
N THR A 138 -11.27 -14.76 -0.38
CA THR A 138 -10.67 -16.07 -0.15
C THR A 138 -9.49 -16.26 -1.10
N ALA A 139 -8.50 -17.06 -0.67
CA ALA A 139 -7.38 -17.40 -1.52
C ALA A 139 -7.78 -18.54 -2.46
N ASP A 140 -7.33 -18.44 -3.72
CA ASP A 140 -7.43 -19.48 -4.74
C ASP A 140 -6.06 -19.57 -5.43
N GLY A 141 -5.21 -20.45 -4.90
CA GLY A 141 -3.81 -20.57 -5.32
C GLY A 141 -3.03 -19.26 -5.11
N ASP A 142 -2.57 -18.65 -6.18
CA ASP A 142 -1.82 -17.40 -6.22
C ASP A 142 -2.71 -16.16 -6.51
N ALA A 143 -4.02 -16.27 -6.28
CA ALA A 143 -5.00 -15.23 -6.54
C ALA A 143 -6.06 -15.14 -5.42
N LEU A 144 -6.84 -14.07 -5.46
CA LEU A 144 -7.97 -13.84 -4.57
C LEU A 144 -9.28 -14.02 -5.32
N THR A 145 -10.29 -14.52 -4.62
CA THR A 145 -11.66 -14.65 -5.12
C THR A 145 -12.66 -14.16 -4.07
N ALA A 146 -13.90 -13.87 -4.51
CA ALA A 146 -15.04 -13.56 -3.66
C ALA A 146 -16.33 -14.00 -4.37
N PRO A 147 -17.48 -14.15 -3.67
CA PRO A 147 -18.71 -14.64 -4.26
C PRO A 147 -19.45 -13.61 -5.13
N PHE A 148 -18.74 -12.71 -5.79
CA PHE A 148 -19.30 -11.68 -6.67
C PHE A 148 -18.25 -11.20 -7.69
N SER A 149 -18.70 -10.42 -8.69
CA SER A 149 -17.85 -9.73 -9.66
C SER A 149 -17.68 -8.26 -9.26
N ALA A 150 -16.45 -7.75 -9.30
CA ALA A 150 -16.20 -6.33 -9.05
C ALA A 150 -16.48 -5.52 -10.32
N PRO A 151 -17.29 -4.44 -10.27
CA PRO A 151 -17.69 -3.68 -11.46
C PRO A 151 -16.54 -3.18 -12.32
N SER A 152 -15.40 -2.82 -11.71
CA SER A 152 -14.23 -2.27 -12.40
C SER A 152 -13.09 -3.27 -12.61
N ALA A 153 -13.15 -4.45 -12.00
CA ALA A 153 -12.11 -5.48 -12.06
C ALA A 153 -12.58 -6.76 -12.78
N GLY A 154 -13.89 -6.88 -13.01
CA GLY A 154 -14.48 -8.08 -13.61
C GLY A 154 -14.66 -9.23 -12.61
N PRO A 155 -14.91 -10.45 -13.10
CA PRO A 155 -15.05 -11.62 -12.25
C PRO A 155 -13.70 -12.02 -11.63
N PRO A 156 -13.73 -12.78 -10.52
CA PRO A 156 -12.51 -13.40 -10.00
C PRO A 156 -11.96 -14.45 -11.00
N PRO A 157 -10.71 -14.93 -10.85
CA PRO A 157 -9.79 -14.58 -9.78
C PRO A 157 -9.12 -13.22 -9.99
N TRP A 158 -8.70 -12.56 -8.88
CA TRP A 158 -7.98 -11.30 -8.92
C TRP A 158 -6.56 -11.46 -8.41
N HIS A 159 -5.61 -10.75 -9.04
CA HIS A 159 -4.21 -10.76 -8.65
C HIS A 159 -3.96 -9.82 -7.46
N LEU A 160 -3.16 -10.27 -6.52
CA LEU A 160 -2.59 -9.46 -5.45
C LEU A 160 -1.29 -8.82 -5.92
N TYR A 161 -1.11 -7.54 -5.66
CA TYR A 161 0.10 -6.77 -5.96
C TYR A 161 0.70 -6.25 -4.66
N ARG A 162 2.04 -6.25 -4.58
CA ARG A 162 2.82 -5.62 -3.51
C ARG A 162 3.59 -4.44 -4.09
N LEU A 163 3.50 -3.28 -3.43
CA LEU A 163 4.34 -2.12 -3.74
C LEU A 163 5.69 -2.26 -3.03
N THR A 164 6.78 -2.26 -3.79
CA THR A 164 8.13 -2.01 -3.27
C THR A 164 8.33 -0.50 -3.27
N LEU A 165 8.34 0.08 -2.08
CA LEU A 165 8.39 1.52 -1.90
C LEU A 165 9.78 2.07 -2.20
N ARG A 166 9.85 3.12 -3.02
CA ARG A 166 11.08 3.86 -3.35
C ARG A 166 11.05 5.27 -2.78
N ARG A 167 9.87 5.88 -2.77
CA ARG A 167 9.68 7.24 -2.33
C ARG A 167 8.27 7.42 -1.77
N ALA A 168 8.15 8.32 -0.80
CA ALA A 168 6.84 8.78 -0.34
C ALA A 168 6.85 10.30 -0.14
N VAL A 169 5.69 10.93 -0.33
CA VAL A 169 5.46 12.34 -0.03
C VAL A 169 4.21 12.43 0.83
N GLY A 170 4.35 13.07 1.99
CA GLY A 170 3.26 13.36 2.90
C GLY A 170 3.07 14.86 3.08
N VAL A 171 1.82 15.31 3.02
CA VAL A 171 1.41 16.69 3.32
C VAL A 171 0.35 16.63 4.41
N ALA A 172 0.67 17.21 5.58
CA ALA A 172 -0.27 17.21 6.70
C ALA A 172 -1.40 18.19 6.46
N SER A 173 -2.64 17.69 6.51
CA SER A 173 -3.88 18.47 6.46
C SER A 173 -4.45 18.76 7.85
N ALA A 174 -3.76 18.30 8.91
CA ALA A 174 -4.06 18.58 10.32
C ALA A 174 -2.75 18.70 11.12
N GLU A 175 -2.83 19.36 12.28
CA GLU A 175 -1.68 19.52 13.19
C GLU A 175 -1.06 18.17 13.64
N PRO A 176 0.28 18.11 13.78
CA PRO A 176 1.24 19.13 13.39
C PRO A 176 1.35 19.24 11.86
N HIS A 177 1.35 20.50 11.34
CA HIS A 177 1.49 20.74 9.91
C HIS A 177 2.91 20.43 9.42
N GLY A 178 3.06 20.23 8.11
CA GLY A 178 4.34 20.00 7.46
C GLY A 178 4.16 19.26 6.12
N ALA A 179 5.22 19.26 5.33
CA ALA A 179 5.31 18.52 4.08
C ALA A 179 6.68 17.86 4.00
N THR A 180 6.72 16.56 3.68
CA THR A 180 7.95 15.79 3.76
C THR A 180 8.02 14.77 2.63
N CYS A 181 9.22 14.62 2.07
CA CYS A 181 9.58 13.55 1.16
C CYS A 181 10.51 12.57 1.88
N TRP A 182 10.22 11.29 1.78
CA TRP A 182 11.02 10.19 2.26
C TRP A 182 11.49 9.34 1.08
N GLU A 183 12.77 8.98 1.06
CA GLU A 183 13.35 8.05 0.09
C GLU A 183 13.69 6.73 0.80
N PHE A 184 13.47 5.61 0.11
CA PHE A 184 13.72 4.27 0.62
C PHE A 184 14.75 3.55 -0.23
N ALA A 185 15.54 2.66 0.40
CA ALA A 185 16.40 1.78 -0.36
C ALA A 185 15.51 0.86 -1.20
N GLY A 186 15.59 1.00 -2.51
CA GLY A 186 14.97 0.04 -3.43
C GLY A 186 15.64 -1.32 -3.25
N SER A 187 14.91 -2.31 -2.77
CA SER A 187 15.36 -3.71 -2.74
C SER A 187 15.19 -4.36 -4.09
#